data_3773b3c64a6c8e8c9320f31e92f81b2c
#
_entry.id   3773b3c64a6c8e8c9320f31e92f81b2c
#
_cell.length_a   1.000
_cell.length_b   1.000
_cell.length_c   1.000
_cell.angle_alpha   90.00
_cell.angle_beta   90.00
_cell.angle_gamma   90.00
#
_symmetry.space_group_name_H-M   'P 1'
#
loop_
_entity.id
_entity.type
_entity.pdbx_description
1 polymer ?
#
loop_
_entity_poly.entity_id
_entity_poly.type
_entity_poly.pdbx_seq_one_letter_code
_entity_poly.pdbx_strand_id
1 'polypeptide(L)'
;LEAKDVLEKAIANVELKGAHPHAGLLHYYIHVMEMSPTPESALRAGDIMRTLVPDCGHLLHMPTHIDFQCGNYNDVVERNSEAIESDKKVIARDGNLNLFAGSVIHNIHFKLYGAMFMGNYSSSMDAIKQFDELVPDDLIRIKSPPMANLYEGYYGLKYHALIRFGKWQEIINLKVPDDLDLFLVTTAIYRYAKALSFAALGDVVSAIEEQKNFKEAFSKVPEDRVMFNNKCVDLLKIADEMLNGE
;
A
#
# COMPACT_ATOMS: atom_id res chain seq x y z
N LEU A 1 -24.92 1.37 7.24
CA LEU A 1 -25.63 2.45 7.94
C LEU A 1 -25.81 2.15 9.42
N GLU A 2 -26.26 0.95 9.83
CA GLU A 2 -26.47 0.60 11.24
C GLU A 2 -25.20 0.76 12.09
N ALA A 3 -24.04 0.30 11.61
CA ALA A 3 -22.77 0.45 12.30
C ALA A 3 -22.38 1.93 12.49
N LYS A 4 -22.63 2.78 11.49
CA LYS A 4 -22.43 4.23 11.57
C LYS A 4 -23.27 4.81 12.72
N ASP A 5 -24.58 4.54 12.75
CA ASP A 5 -25.49 5.10 13.74
C ASP A 5 -25.12 4.69 15.17
N VAL A 6 -24.67 3.44 15.35
CA VAL A 6 -24.21 2.93 16.65
C VAL A 6 -22.94 3.65 17.11
N LEU A 7 -21.97 3.82 16.21
CA LEU A 7 -20.70 4.48 16.51
C LEU A 7 -20.89 5.97 16.79
N GLU A 8 -21.70 6.67 16.00
CA GLU A 8 -22.01 8.09 16.23
C GLU A 8 -22.69 8.32 17.59
N LYS A 9 -23.66 7.47 17.95
CA LYS A 9 -24.30 7.51 19.27
C LYS A 9 -23.30 7.23 20.41
N ALA A 10 -22.40 6.29 20.22
CA ALA A 10 -21.38 5.96 21.20
C ALA A 10 -20.37 7.10 21.39
N ILE A 11 -19.89 7.71 20.30
CA ILE A 11 -18.98 8.85 20.32
C ILE A 11 -19.66 10.04 21.02
N ALA A 12 -20.89 10.38 20.63
CA ALA A 12 -21.67 11.45 21.25
C ALA A 12 -21.87 11.22 22.76
N ASN A 13 -22.12 10.00 23.19
CA ASN A 13 -22.27 9.67 24.62
C ASN A 13 -20.96 9.87 25.41
N VAL A 14 -19.80 9.54 24.82
CA VAL A 14 -18.48 9.83 25.41
C VAL A 14 -18.29 11.33 25.59
N GLU A 15 -18.61 12.12 24.58
CA GLU A 15 -18.51 13.58 24.62
C GLU A 15 -19.46 14.22 25.65
N LEU A 16 -20.72 13.79 25.68
CA LEU A 16 -21.72 14.28 26.65
C LEU A 16 -21.31 14.02 28.10
N LYS A 17 -20.58 12.93 28.36
CA LYS A 17 -20.05 12.62 29.70
C LYS A 17 -18.76 13.38 30.03
N GLY A 18 -18.24 14.19 29.13
CA GLY A 18 -16.95 14.86 29.30
C GLY A 18 -15.77 13.88 29.45
N ALA A 19 -15.92 12.64 28.94
CA ALA A 19 -14.89 11.61 29.01
C ALA A 19 -13.84 11.83 27.87
N HIS A 20 -12.64 11.31 28.07
CA HIS A 20 -11.63 11.29 27.02
C HIS A 20 -12.13 10.55 25.76
N PRO A 21 -11.78 11.04 24.55
CA PRO A 21 -12.09 10.33 23.32
C PRO A 21 -11.64 8.89 23.37
N HIS A 22 -12.46 7.97 22.86
CA HIS A 22 -12.15 6.54 22.87
C HIS A 22 -11.53 6.13 21.52
N ALA A 23 -10.25 5.83 21.51
CA ALA A 23 -9.50 5.51 20.29
C ALA A 23 -10.17 4.41 19.44
N GLY A 24 -10.67 3.33 20.07
CA GLY A 24 -11.34 2.23 19.34
C GLY A 24 -12.65 2.65 18.67
N LEU A 25 -13.44 3.56 19.26
CA LEU A 25 -14.66 4.06 18.63
C LEU A 25 -14.33 4.92 17.41
N LEU A 26 -13.34 5.80 17.52
CA LEU A 26 -12.88 6.64 16.41
C LEU A 26 -12.28 5.79 15.29
N HIS A 27 -11.46 4.78 15.63
CA HIS A 27 -10.86 3.84 14.70
C HIS A 27 -11.93 3.11 13.86
N TYR A 28 -12.91 2.48 14.50
CA TYR A 28 -13.99 1.81 13.79
C TYR A 28 -14.88 2.78 13.00
N TYR A 29 -15.09 3.98 13.52
CA TYR A 29 -15.86 5.00 12.80
C TYR A 29 -15.16 5.42 11.50
N ILE A 30 -13.85 5.62 11.53
CA ILE A 30 -13.05 5.90 10.32
C ILE A 30 -13.21 4.78 9.30
N HIS A 31 -13.05 3.51 9.68
CA HIS A 31 -13.22 2.37 8.77
C HIS A 31 -14.63 2.25 8.18
N VAL A 32 -15.66 2.55 8.97
CA VAL A 32 -17.04 2.54 8.44
C VAL A 32 -17.27 3.68 7.47
N MET A 33 -16.65 4.85 7.73
CA MET A 33 -16.88 6.05 6.94
C MET A 33 -16.04 6.12 5.67
N GLU A 34 -14.85 5.51 5.62
CA GLU A 34 -14.03 5.49 4.40
C GLU A 34 -14.74 4.86 3.19
N MET A 35 -15.66 3.90 3.44
CA MET A 35 -16.46 3.22 2.41
C MET A 35 -17.86 3.85 2.25
N SER A 36 -18.15 4.96 2.93
CA SER A 36 -19.44 5.63 2.86
C SER A 36 -19.50 6.66 1.72
N PRO A 37 -20.69 7.07 1.28
CA PRO A 37 -20.83 8.17 0.33
C PRO A 37 -20.46 9.55 0.92
N THR A 38 -20.20 9.67 2.23
CA THR A 38 -19.89 10.92 2.94
C THR A 38 -18.68 10.75 3.87
N PRO A 39 -17.49 10.35 3.36
CA PRO A 39 -16.31 10.11 4.19
C PRO A 39 -15.87 11.35 4.97
N GLU A 40 -16.09 12.54 4.44
CA GLU A 40 -15.79 13.83 5.07
C GLU A 40 -16.45 14.02 6.45
N SER A 41 -17.53 13.30 6.74
CA SER A 41 -18.18 13.31 8.06
C SER A 41 -17.27 12.75 9.17
N ALA A 42 -16.24 12.00 8.83
CA ALA A 42 -15.27 11.45 9.78
C ALA A 42 -14.00 12.31 9.94
N LEU A 43 -13.85 13.43 9.22
CA LEU A 43 -12.66 14.29 9.35
C LEU A 43 -12.40 14.72 10.81
N ARG A 44 -13.45 15.12 11.54
CA ARG A 44 -13.32 15.46 12.96
C ARG A 44 -12.82 14.30 13.82
N ALA A 45 -13.27 13.08 13.54
CA ALA A 45 -12.79 11.89 14.24
C ALA A 45 -11.32 11.62 13.94
N GLY A 46 -10.91 11.81 12.69
CA GLY A 46 -9.51 11.76 12.25
C GLY A 46 -8.66 12.81 13.00
N ASP A 47 -9.09 14.06 13.06
CA ASP A 47 -8.36 15.13 13.74
C ASP A 47 -8.13 14.84 15.22
N ILE A 48 -9.15 14.31 15.92
CA ILE A 48 -9.00 13.90 17.31
C ILE A 48 -7.99 12.75 17.42
N MET A 49 -8.01 11.77 16.51
CA MET A 49 -7.14 10.60 16.56
C MET A 49 -5.67 10.94 16.33
N ARG A 50 -5.35 11.98 15.53
CA ARG A 50 -3.98 12.39 15.19
C ARG A 50 -3.06 12.58 16.39
N THR A 51 -3.62 12.97 17.54
CA THR A 51 -2.85 13.26 18.77
C THR A 51 -3.19 12.35 19.94
N LEU A 52 -4.18 11.47 19.76
CA LEU A 52 -4.73 10.68 20.87
C LEU A 52 -3.78 9.57 21.34
N VAL A 53 -3.07 8.91 20.41
CA VAL A 53 -2.15 7.80 20.71
C VAL A 53 -0.87 7.93 19.87
N PRO A 54 0.06 8.81 20.29
CA PRO A 54 1.20 9.23 19.44
C PRO A 54 2.26 8.13 19.20
N ASP A 55 2.28 7.06 20.01
CA ASP A 55 3.24 5.96 19.89
C ASP A 55 2.61 4.68 19.26
N CYS A 56 1.48 4.81 18.58
CA CYS A 56 0.86 3.71 17.86
C CYS A 56 0.76 4.03 16.37
N GLY A 57 1.69 3.49 15.57
CA GLY A 57 1.76 3.77 14.12
C GLY A 57 0.45 3.53 13.40
N HIS A 58 -0.25 2.42 13.70
CA HIS A 58 -1.56 2.16 13.11
C HIS A 58 -2.61 3.26 13.42
N LEU A 59 -2.66 3.77 14.65
CA LEU A 59 -3.62 4.80 15.01
C LEU A 59 -3.24 6.19 14.49
N LEU A 60 -1.95 6.46 14.28
CA LEU A 60 -1.47 7.66 13.57
C LEU A 60 -1.81 7.61 12.07
N HIS A 61 -1.76 6.43 11.47
CA HIS A 61 -2.15 6.19 10.08
C HIS A 61 -3.67 6.32 9.86
N MET A 62 -4.50 5.90 10.79
CA MET A 62 -5.96 5.77 10.60
C MET A 62 -6.68 7.00 10.01
N PRO A 63 -6.38 8.25 10.42
CA PRO A 63 -6.99 9.43 9.82
C PRO A 63 -6.79 9.51 8.31
N THR A 64 -5.69 8.94 7.79
CA THR A 64 -5.34 9.05 6.37
C THR A 64 -6.27 8.30 5.44
N HIS A 65 -7.04 7.34 5.94
CA HIS A 65 -8.13 6.71 5.18
C HIS A 65 -9.17 7.75 4.74
N ILE A 66 -9.53 8.67 5.63
CA ILE A 66 -10.48 9.74 5.33
C ILE A 66 -9.80 10.86 4.54
N ASP A 67 -8.57 11.24 4.92
CA ASP A 67 -7.79 12.25 4.20
C ASP A 67 -7.64 11.89 2.72
N PHE A 68 -7.38 10.60 2.43
CA PHE A 68 -7.27 10.12 1.06
C PHE A 68 -8.57 10.30 0.27
N GLN A 69 -9.71 9.89 0.85
CA GLN A 69 -11.03 10.03 0.22
C GLN A 69 -11.43 11.50 0.00
N CYS A 70 -10.93 12.40 0.87
CA CYS A 70 -11.20 13.84 0.79
C CYS A 70 -10.19 14.60 -0.08
N GLY A 71 -9.17 13.93 -0.65
CA GLY A 71 -8.15 14.57 -1.48
C GLY A 71 -7.03 15.28 -0.70
N ASN A 72 -6.93 15.08 0.61
CA ASN A 72 -5.93 15.66 1.49
C ASN A 72 -4.61 14.87 1.42
N TYR A 73 -4.07 14.68 0.20
CA TYR A 73 -2.93 13.78 -0.03
C TYR A 73 -1.65 14.20 0.69
N ASN A 74 -1.46 15.49 0.98
CA ASN A 74 -0.33 15.95 1.78
C ASN A 74 -0.40 15.38 3.21
N ASP A 75 -1.57 15.44 3.83
CA ASP A 75 -1.79 14.87 5.16
C ASP A 75 -1.58 13.35 5.16
N VAL A 76 -1.98 12.66 4.09
CA VAL A 76 -1.71 11.22 3.93
C VAL A 76 -0.21 10.94 3.97
N VAL A 77 0.62 11.72 3.26
CA VAL A 77 2.08 11.52 3.24
C VAL A 77 2.70 11.85 4.59
N GLU A 78 2.34 12.96 5.21
CA GLU A 78 2.89 13.41 6.49
C GLU A 78 2.54 12.44 7.63
N ARG A 79 1.28 12.07 7.77
CA ARG A 79 0.81 11.21 8.86
C ARG A 79 1.33 9.77 8.73
N ASN A 80 1.42 9.24 7.51
CA ASN A 80 2.05 7.94 7.33
C ASN A 80 3.56 7.99 7.59
N SER A 81 4.23 9.12 7.34
CA SER A 81 5.63 9.29 7.75
C SER A 81 5.80 9.24 9.26
N GLU A 82 4.92 9.91 10.02
CA GLU A 82 4.89 9.82 11.49
C GLU A 82 4.60 8.40 11.98
N ALA A 83 3.64 7.71 11.34
CA ALA A 83 3.29 6.33 11.65
C ALA A 83 4.50 5.39 11.46
N ILE A 84 5.22 5.52 10.34
CA ILE A 84 6.43 4.73 10.06
C ILE A 84 7.52 5.00 11.10
N GLU A 85 7.73 6.26 11.52
CA GLU A 85 8.70 6.57 12.58
C GLU A 85 8.30 5.94 13.94
N SER A 86 7.00 5.87 14.24
CA SER A 86 6.51 5.13 15.41
C SER A 86 6.75 3.62 15.27
N ASP A 87 6.51 3.05 14.09
CA ASP A 87 6.72 1.63 13.81
C ASP A 87 8.20 1.22 13.92
N LYS A 88 9.14 2.10 13.56
CA LYS A 88 10.58 1.85 13.73
C LYS A 88 10.96 1.57 15.19
N LYS A 89 10.27 2.19 16.15
CA LYS A 89 10.50 1.92 17.59
C LYS A 89 10.11 0.48 17.95
N VAL A 90 9.00 -0.01 17.38
CA VAL A 90 8.54 -1.39 17.58
C VAL A 90 9.49 -2.37 16.90
N ILE A 91 9.89 -2.09 15.65
CA ILE A 91 10.86 -2.90 14.91
C ILE A 91 12.20 -3.00 15.66
N ALA A 92 12.68 -1.90 16.22
CA ALA A 92 13.93 -1.90 16.99
C ALA A 92 13.87 -2.77 18.25
N ARG A 93 12.68 -2.92 18.84
CA ARG A 93 12.45 -3.76 20.02
C ARG A 93 12.18 -5.23 19.68
N ASP A 94 11.33 -5.48 18.70
CA ASP A 94 10.71 -6.80 18.47
C ASP A 94 11.13 -7.43 17.12
N GLY A 95 11.86 -6.68 16.29
CA GLY A 95 12.24 -7.09 14.93
C GLY A 95 11.07 -6.91 13.92
N ASN A 96 11.36 -7.23 12.67
CA ASN A 96 10.44 -7.09 11.53
C ASN A 96 10.05 -8.42 10.85
N LEU A 97 10.51 -9.56 11.36
CA LEU A 97 10.20 -10.89 10.83
C LEU A 97 8.95 -11.50 11.50
N ASN A 98 7.86 -10.76 11.53
CA ASN A 98 6.61 -11.15 12.18
C ASN A 98 5.40 -10.48 11.50
N LEU A 99 4.19 -10.79 11.95
CA LEU A 99 2.94 -10.24 11.37
C LEU A 99 2.80 -8.71 11.52
N PHE A 100 3.51 -8.08 12.45
CA PHE A 100 3.52 -6.62 12.60
C PHE A 100 4.07 -5.93 11.35
N ALA A 101 4.94 -6.60 10.58
CA ALA A 101 5.41 -6.09 9.29
C ALA A 101 4.26 -5.71 8.34
N GLY A 102 3.10 -6.36 8.45
CA GLY A 102 1.91 -5.98 7.68
C GLY A 102 1.42 -4.56 7.96
N SER A 103 1.47 -4.10 9.23
CA SER A 103 1.16 -2.71 9.57
C SER A 103 2.15 -1.73 8.96
N VAL A 104 3.44 -2.06 9.04
CA VAL A 104 4.53 -1.24 8.46
C VAL A 104 4.37 -1.13 6.94
N ILE A 105 4.16 -2.26 6.27
CA ILE A 105 3.91 -2.32 4.81
C ILE A 105 2.70 -1.45 4.44
N HIS A 106 1.62 -1.54 5.22
CA HIS A 106 0.40 -0.78 4.98
C HIS A 106 0.62 0.73 5.09
N ASN A 107 1.32 1.20 6.12
CA ASN A 107 1.64 2.61 6.31
C ASN A 107 2.53 3.14 5.17
N ILE A 108 3.55 2.36 4.76
CA ILE A 108 4.42 2.71 3.62
C ILE A 108 3.61 2.75 2.31
N HIS A 109 2.74 1.77 2.08
CA HIS A 109 1.88 1.72 0.89
C HIS A 109 0.96 2.95 0.82
N PHE A 110 0.33 3.35 1.92
CA PHE A 110 -0.51 4.54 1.97
C PHE A 110 0.28 5.83 1.72
N LYS A 111 1.48 5.96 2.32
CA LYS A 111 2.39 7.07 2.02
C LYS A 111 2.71 7.16 0.54
N LEU A 112 3.11 6.03 -0.06
CA LEU A 112 3.40 5.95 -1.48
C LEU A 112 2.19 6.35 -2.32
N TYR A 113 1.01 5.82 -1.98
CA TYR A 113 -0.22 6.06 -2.70
C TYR A 113 -0.60 7.55 -2.65
N GLY A 114 -0.57 8.17 -1.47
CA GLY A 114 -0.77 9.62 -1.31
C GLY A 114 0.22 10.44 -2.14
N ALA A 115 1.51 10.08 -2.09
CA ALA A 115 2.55 10.76 -2.85
C ALA A 115 2.36 10.65 -4.38
N MET A 116 1.92 9.48 -4.88
CA MET A 116 1.60 9.27 -6.30
C MET A 116 0.40 10.11 -6.76
N PHE A 117 -0.66 10.22 -5.95
CA PHE A 117 -1.81 11.07 -6.26
C PHE A 117 -1.47 12.56 -6.20
N MET A 118 -0.60 12.95 -5.29
CA MET A 118 -0.07 14.31 -5.16
C MET A 118 0.90 14.70 -6.30
N GLY A 119 1.35 13.72 -7.09
CA GLY A 119 2.37 13.94 -8.13
C GLY A 119 3.77 14.19 -7.56
N ASN A 120 4.05 13.76 -6.33
CA ASN A 120 5.33 13.99 -5.65
C ASN A 120 6.27 12.78 -5.81
N TYR A 121 7.14 12.84 -6.82
CA TYR A 121 8.13 11.79 -7.08
C TYR A 121 9.09 11.56 -5.91
N SER A 122 9.58 12.63 -5.28
CA SER A 122 10.53 12.52 -4.18
C SER A 122 9.96 11.76 -3.00
N SER A 123 8.73 12.10 -2.57
CA SER A 123 8.06 11.39 -1.47
C SER A 123 7.71 9.95 -1.85
N SER A 124 7.40 9.68 -3.13
CA SER A 124 7.16 8.33 -3.60
C SER A 124 8.41 7.47 -3.52
N MET A 125 9.57 8.00 -3.93
CA MET A 125 10.83 7.26 -3.86
C MET A 125 11.34 7.12 -2.42
N ASP A 126 11.05 8.09 -1.54
CA ASP A 126 11.33 7.96 -0.10
C ASP A 126 10.51 6.81 0.52
N ALA A 127 9.23 6.67 0.17
CA ALA A 127 8.42 5.54 0.61
C ALA A 127 8.98 4.19 0.12
N ILE A 128 9.43 4.11 -1.14
CA ILE A 128 10.07 2.89 -1.68
C ILE A 128 11.36 2.58 -0.92
N LYS A 129 12.19 3.59 -0.66
CA LYS A 129 13.41 3.40 0.13
C LYS A 129 13.10 2.88 1.54
N GLN A 130 12.08 3.43 2.20
CA GLN A 130 11.63 2.93 3.51
C GLN A 130 11.12 1.49 3.44
N PHE A 131 10.45 1.11 2.35
CA PHE A 131 10.05 -0.27 2.12
C PHE A 131 11.27 -1.19 2.05
N ASP A 132 12.25 -0.86 1.22
CA ASP A 132 13.48 -1.66 1.04
C ASP A 132 14.28 -1.78 2.37
N GLU A 133 14.25 -0.73 3.23
CA GLU A 133 14.95 -0.73 4.52
C GLU A 133 14.21 -1.52 5.62
N LEU A 134 12.88 -1.49 5.64
CA LEU A 134 12.08 -2.00 6.76
C LEU A 134 11.43 -3.36 6.48
N VAL A 135 11.34 -3.77 5.21
CA VAL A 135 10.66 -5.00 4.78
C VAL A 135 11.66 -5.92 4.07
N PRO A 136 12.44 -6.71 4.83
CA PRO A 136 13.46 -7.58 4.25
C PRO A 136 12.84 -8.77 3.52
N ASP A 137 13.55 -9.30 2.51
CA ASP A 137 13.13 -10.48 1.75
C ASP A 137 12.95 -11.72 2.64
N ASP A 138 13.66 -11.81 3.75
CA ASP A 138 13.52 -12.89 4.73
C ASP A 138 12.11 -12.98 5.33
N LEU A 139 11.36 -11.87 5.36
CA LEU A 139 9.96 -11.87 5.79
C LEU A 139 9.11 -12.82 4.94
N ILE A 140 9.22 -12.72 3.61
CA ILE A 140 8.40 -13.53 2.71
C ILE A 140 8.93 -14.97 2.55
N ARG A 141 10.10 -15.29 3.09
CA ARG A 141 10.61 -16.65 3.18
C ARG A 141 10.01 -17.46 4.33
N ILE A 142 9.33 -16.81 5.28
CA ILE A 142 8.62 -17.45 6.38
C ILE A 142 7.44 -18.24 5.82
N LYS A 143 7.39 -19.56 6.11
CA LYS A 143 6.38 -20.48 5.58
C LYS A 143 5.16 -20.66 6.50
N SER A 144 5.29 -20.36 7.79
CA SER A 144 4.21 -20.47 8.77
C SER A 144 4.23 -19.29 9.74
N PRO A 145 3.27 -18.36 9.59
CA PRO A 145 2.26 -18.25 8.52
C PRO A 145 2.91 -18.05 7.14
N PRO A 146 2.18 -18.29 6.03
CA PRO A 146 2.74 -18.17 4.68
C PRO A 146 2.90 -16.70 4.25
N MET A 147 3.96 -16.04 4.71
CA MET A 147 4.16 -14.60 4.55
C MET A 147 4.25 -14.14 3.10
N ALA A 148 4.79 -15.00 2.21
CA ALA A 148 4.81 -14.69 0.78
C ALA A 148 3.39 -14.54 0.21
N ASN A 149 2.43 -15.36 0.65
CA ASN A 149 1.05 -15.27 0.19
C ASN A 149 0.40 -13.95 0.58
N LEU A 150 0.82 -13.37 1.71
CA LEU A 150 0.25 -12.14 2.28
C LEU A 150 0.94 -10.87 1.78
N TYR A 151 2.26 -10.92 1.52
CA TYR A 151 3.03 -9.68 1.40
C TYR A 151 3.87 -9.56 0.12
N GLU A 152 4.11 -10.65 -0.64
CA GLU A 152 4.95 -10.58 -1.84
C GLU A 152 4.42 -9.61 -2.90
N GLY A 153 3.10 -9.44 -3.01
CA GLY A 153 2.48 -8.48 -3.92
C GLY A 153 2.95 -7.02 -3.72
N TYR A 154 3.37 -6.65 -2.51
CA TYR A 154 3.85 -5.29 -2.20
C TYR A 154 5.27 -5.01 -2.70
N TYR A 155 6.08 -6.03 -2.99
CA TYR A 155 7.44 -5.85 -3.54
C TYR A 155 7.42 -5.27 -4.96
N GLY A 156 6.26 -5.30 -5.62
CA GLY A 156 6.01 -4.65 -6.92
C GLY A 156 5.79 -3.13 -6.87
N LEU A 157 5.66 -2.53 -5.68
CA LEU A 157 5.29 -1.10 -5.51
C LEU A 157 6.22 -0.12 -6.23
N LYS A 158 7.53 -0.42 -6.27
CA LYS A 158 8.52 0.39 -6.98
C LYS A 158 8.19 0.56 -8.46
N TYR A 159 7.75 -0.50 -9.12
CA TYR A 159 7.42 -0.45 -10.54
C TYR A 159 6.20 0.43 -10.80
N HIS A 160 5.18 0.37 -9.94
CA HIS A 160 4.02 1.24 -10.04
C HIS A 160 4.39 2.73 -9.87
N ALA A 161 5.27 3.05 -8.91
CA ALA A 161 5.78 4.41 -8.72
C ALA A 161 6.52 4.90 -9.98
N LEU A 162 7.44 4.11 -10.52
CA LEU A 162 8.21 4.48 -11.69
C LEU A 162 7.32 4.66 -12.95
N ILE A 163 6.31 3.80 -13.14
CA ILE A 163 5.32 3.93 -14.21
C ILE A 163 4.56 5.25 -14.04
N ARG A 164 4.04 5.53 -12.84
CA ARG A 164 3.27 6.75 -12.54
C ARG A 164 4.00 8.02 -12.92
N PHE A 165 5.34 8.04 -12.79
CA PHE A 165 6.18 9.19 -13.07
C PHE A 165 6.91 9.11 -14.43
N GLY A 166 6.55 8.16 -15.30
CA GLY A 166 7.12 8.05 -16.65
C GLY A 166 8.62 7.75 -16.68
N LYS A 167 9.13 7.02 -15.69
CA LYS A 167 10.56 6.70 -15.56
C LYS A 167 10.95 5.49 -16.44
N TRP A 168 10.56 5.54 -17.72
CA TRP A 168 10.65 4.43 -18.65
C TRP A 168 12.06 3.87 -18.79
N GLN A 169 13.06 4.74 -18.99
CA GLN A 169 14.45 4.30 -19.14
C GLN A 169 15.00 3.68 -17.84
N GLU A 170 14.57 4.18 -16.68
CA GLU A 170 14.95 3.60 -15.40
C GLU A 170 14.39 2.18 -15.27
N ILE A 171 13.11 1.98 -15.60
CA ILE A 171 12.45 0.67 -15.56
C ILE A 171 13.17 -0.34 -16.49
N ILE A 172 13.50 0.06 -17.72
CA ILE A 172 14.19 -0.80 -18.68
C ILE A 172 15.53 -1.30 -18.14
N ASN A 173 16.24 -0.44 -17.40
CA ASN A 173 17.55 -0.75 -16.83
C ASN A 173 17.49 -1.57 -15.53
N LEU A 174 16.31 -1.75 -14.93
CA LEU A 174 16.15 -2.59 -13.74
C LEU A 174 16.42 -4.06 -14.06
N LYS A 175 16.99 -4.74 -13.10
CA LYS A 175 17.19 -6.19 -13.15
C LYS A 175 15.93 -6.93 -12.73
N VAL A 176 15.74 -8.12 -13.28
CA VAL A 176 14.73 -9.06 -12.80
C VAL A 176 15.04 -9.46 -11.35
N PRO A 177 14.05 -9.76 -10.50
CA PRO A 177 14.31 -10.32 -9.18
C PRO A 177 15.22 -11.55 -9.22
N ASP A 178 16.12 -11.67 -8.25
CA ASP A 178 17.12 -12.74 -8.24
C ASP A 178 16.49 -14.14 -7.96
N ASP A 179 15.44 -14.19 -7.13
CA ASP A 179 14.73 -15.42 -6.75
C ASP A 179 13.36 -15.50 -7.44
N LEU A 180 13.34 -16.06 -8.64
CA LEU A 180 12.13 -16.13 -9.46
C LEU A 180 11.06 -17.08 -8.92
N ASP A 181 11.41 -18.00 -8.04
CA ASP A 181 10.45 -18.92 -7.41
C ASP A 181 9.76 -18.28 -6.19
N LEU A 182 10.39 -17.29 -5.58
CA LEU A 182 9.84 -16.52 -4.46
C LEU A 182 9.03 -15.32 -4.95
N PHE A 183 9.62 -14.52 -5.85
CA PHE A 183 9.07 -13.26 -6.35
C PHE A 183 8.19 -13.45 -7.60
N LEU A 184 7.11 -14.21 -7.47
CA LEU A 184 6.24 -14.57 -8.61
C LEU A 184 5.40 -13.38 -9.09
N VAL A 185 4.70 -12.69 -8.18
CA VAL A 185 3.89 -11.50 -8.50
C VAL A 185 4.80 -10.34 -8.90
N THR A 186 5.88 -10.14 -8.15
CA THR A 186 6.87 -9.08 -8.41
C THR A 186 7.51 -9.23 -9.79
N THR A 187 7.82 -10.46 -10.20
CA THR A 187 8.35 -10.75 -11.54
C THR A 187 7.32 -10.42 -12.63
N ALA A 188 6.06 -10.78 -12.43
CA ALA A 188 5.01 -10.43 -13.38
C ALA A 188 4.85 -8.91 -13.51
N ILE A 189 4.80 -8.16 -12.39
CA ILE A 189 4.72 -6.69 -12.41
C ILE A 189 5.98 -6.05 -13.02
N TYR A 190 7.17 -6.61 -12.78
CA TYR A 190 8.40 -6.17 -13.45
C TYR A 190 8.31 -6.30 -14.98
N ARG A 191 7.83 -7.45 -15.49
CA ARG A 191 7.65 -7.68 -16.93
C ARG A 191 6.59 -6.75 -17.53
N TYR A 192 5.47 -6.57 -16.82
CA TYR A 192 4.45 -5.57 -17.17
C TYR A 192 5.05 -4.17 -17.30
N ALA A 193 5.82 -3.72 -16.30
CA ALA A 193 6.44 -2.40 -16.30
C ALA A 193 7.41 -2.22 -17.46
N LYS A 194 8.20 -3.25 -17.81
CA LYS A 194 9.11 -3.20 -18.96
C LYS A 194 8.37 -3.14 -20.29
N ALA A 195 7.34 -3.97 -20.47
CA ALA A 195 6.52 -3.96 -21.68
C ALA A 195 5.92 -2.58 -21.92
N LEU A 196 5.30 -2.00 -20.87
CA LEU A 196 4.73 -0.66 -20.91
C LEU A 196 5.80 0.41 -21.22
N SER A 197 7.01 0.27 -20.65
CA SER A 197 8.10 1.23 -20.89
C SER A 197 8.59 1.20 -22.34
N PHE A 198 8.73 0.02 -22.94
CA PHE A 198 9.10 -0.12 -24.34
C PHE A 198 8.00 0.44 -25.26
N ALA A 199 6.72 0.16 -24.96
CA ALA A 199 5.59 0.72 -25.71
C ALA A 199 5.61 2.26 -25.65
N ALA A 200 5.74 2.84 -24.46
CA ALA A 200 5.80 4.29 -24.25
C ALA A 200 6.98 4.97 -24.99
N LEU A 201 8.08 4.25 -25.22
CA LEU A 201 9.24 4.73 -25.98
C LEU A 201 9.19 4.40 -27.49
N GLY A 202 8.12 3.72 -27.94
CA GLY A 202 7.92 3.37 -29.35
C GLY A 202 8.68 2.12 -29.81
N ASP A 203 9.32 1.38 -28.92
CA ASP A 203 9.97 0.10 -29.24
C ASP A 203 8.95 -1.06 -29.16
N VAL A 204 8.12 -1.16 -30.20
CA VAL A 204 7.04 -2.14 -30.29
C VAL A 204 7.57 -3.59 -30.25
N VAL A 205 8.74 -3.85 -30.83
CA VAL A 205 9.31 -5.22 -30.88
C VAL A 205 9.64 -5.69 -29.46
N SER A 206 10.35 -4.88 -28.70
CA SER A 206 10.69 -5.20 -27.31
C SER A 206 9.45 -5.21 -26.40
N ALA A 207 8.45 -4.36 -26.66
CA ALA A 207 7.20 -4.34 -25.93
C ALA A 207 6.45 -5.67 -26.08
N ILE A 208 6.31 -6.19 -27.30
CA ILE A 208 5.65 -7.49 -27.58
C ILE A 208 6.40 -8.65 -26.91
N GLU A 209 7.73 -8.62 -26.94
CA GLU A 209 8.51 -9.70 -26.28
C GLU A 209 8.34 -9.65 -24.76
N GLU A 210 8.36 -8.47 -24.14
CA GLU A 210 8.14 -8.35 -22.71
C GLU A 210 6.66 -8.62 -22.30
N GLN A 211 5.68 -8.35 -23.16
CA GLN A 211 4.30 -8.79 -22.95
C GLN A 211 4.19 -10.33 -22.91
N LYS A 212 4.90 -11.04 -23.78
CA LYS A 212 4.98 -12.49 -23.76
C LYS A 212 5.63 -13.00 -22.46
N ASN A 213 6.74 -12.39 -22.06
CA ASN A 213 7.43 -12.69 -20.80
C ASN A 213 6.52 -12.41 -19.58
N PHE A 214 5.70 -11.36 -19.63
CA PHE A 214 4.68 -11.08 -18.63
C PHE A 214 3.66 -12.22 -18.51
N LYS A 215 3.09 -12.66 -19.64
CA LYS A 215 2.11 -13.75 -19.67
C LYS A 215 2.68 -15.07 -19.13
N GLU A 216 3.95 -15.35 -19.41
CA GLU A 216 4.64 -16.51 -18.85
C GLU A 216 4.82 -16.35 -17.32
N ALA A 217 5.27 -15.21 -16.84
CA ALA A 217 5.42 -14.94 -15.41
C ALA A 217 4.06 -14.98 -14.68
N PHE A 218 3.03 -14.38 -15.27
CA PHE A 218 1.67 -14.38 -14.74
C PHE A 218 1.12 -15.80 -14.57
N SER A 219 1.37 -16.69 -15.53
CA SER A 219 0.90 -18.09 -15.47
C SER A 219 1.47 -18.90 -14.29
N LYS A 220 2.54 -18.41 -13.68
CA LYS A 220 3.21 -19.06 -12.52
C LYS A 220 2.70 -18.52 -11.17
N VAL A 221 1.90 -17.45 -11.16
CA VAL A 221 1.41 -16.83 -9.92
C VAL A 221 0.31 -17.68 -9.29
N PRO A 222 0.46 -18.16 -8.05
CA PRO A 222 -0.55 -18.95 -7.37
C PRO A 222 -1.79 -18.10 -6.99
N GLU A 223 -2.95 -18.75 -6.95
CA GLU A 223 -4.22 -18.07 -6.61
C GLU A 223 -4.32 -17.62 -5.14
N ASP A 224 -3.51 -18.16 -4.27
CA ASP A 224 -3.47 -17.80 -2.84
C ASP A 224 -2.54 -16.63 -2.52
N ARG A 225 -1.85 -16.07 -3.53
CA ARG A 225 -1.15 -14.78 -3.39
C ARG A 225 -2.16 -13.64 -3.36
N VAL A 226 -2.12 -12.84 -2.30
CA VAL A 226 -3.02 -11.72 -2.13
C VAL A 226 -2.26 -10.41 -1.90
N MET A 227 -2.90 -9.32 -2.29
CA MET A 227 -2.52 -7.97 -1.89
C MET A 227 -3.74 -7.38 -1.18
N PHE A 228 -3.67 -7.36 0.15
CA PHE A 228 -4.80 -7.03 1.03
C PHE A 228 -6.01 -7.94 0.74
N ASN A 229 -7.12 -7.40 0.25
CA ASN A 229 -8.37 -8.12 -0.01
C ASN A 229 -8.47 -8.70 -1.44
N ASN A 230 -7.47 -8.45 -2.28
CA ASN A 230 -7.51 -8.84 -3.69
C ASN A 230 -6.56 -10.00 -3.96
N LYS A 231 -6.98 -10.95 -4.79
CA LYS A 231 -6.06 -11.94 -5.35
C LYS A 231 -5.12 -11.26 -6.33
N CYS A 232 -3.82 -11.54 -6.24
CA CYS A 232 -2.83 -10.98 -7.17
C CYS A 232 -3.11 -11.38 -8.62
N VAL A 233 -3.63 -12.57 -8.85
CA VAL A 233 -4.04 -13.01 -10.20
C VAL A 233 -5.14 -12.12 -10.81
N ASP A 234 -6.05 -11.56 -10.02
CA ASP A 234 -7.08 -10.67 -10.54
C ASP A 234 -6.51 -9.28 -10.85
N LEU A 235 -5.56 -8.80 -10.05
CA LEU A 235 -4.83 -7.55 -10.36
C LEU A 235 -3.99 -7.69 -11.63
N LEU A 236 -3.35 -8.83 -11.84
CA LEU A 236 -2.54 -9.10 -13.04
C LEU A 236 -3.38 -9.26 -14.32
N LYS A 237 -4.64 -9.68 -14.22
CA LYS A 237 -5.58 -9.62 -15.37
C LYS A 237 -5.81 -8.18 -15.84
N ILE A 238 -5.91 -7.22 -14.91
CA ILE A 238 -6.02 -5.80 -15.27
C ILE A 238 -4.76 -5.33 -15.99
N ALA A 239 -3.57 -5.74 -15.51
CA ALA A 239 -2.31 -5.42 -16.16
C ALA A 239 -2.21 -6.01 -17.58
N ASP A 240 -2.72 -7.23 -17.81
CA ASP A 240 -2.77 -7.86 -19.14
C ASP A 240 -3.65 -7.05 -20.10
N GLU A 241 -4.82 -6.64 -19.65
CA GLU A 241 -5.72 -5.80 -20.48
C GLU A 241 -5.12 -4.41 -20.76
N MET A 242 -4.40 -3.83 -19.82
CA MET A 242 -3.69 -2.57 -20.05
C MET A 242 -2.60 -2.74 -21.13
N LEU A 243 -1.83 -3.81 -21.10
CA LEU A 243 -0.82 -4.09 -22.14
C LEU A 243 -1.44 -4.37 -23.50
N ASN A 244 -2.65 -4.92 -23.56
CA ASN A 244 -3.35 -5.14 -24.81
C ASN A 244 -3.85 -3.83 -25.43
N GLY A 245 -4.02 -2.79 -24.62
CA GLY A 245 -4.48 -1.45 -25.04
C GLY A 245 -3.37 -0.51 -25.50
N GLU A 246 -2.13 -0.73 -25.08
CA GLU A 246 -0.97 0.09 -25.42
C GLU A 246 -0.29 -0.39 -26.71
#